data_67269fd446cd2198585b6223ef0bb6dd
#
_entry.id   67269fd446cd2198585b6223ef0bb6dd
#
_cell.length_a   1.000
_cell.length_b   1.000
_cell.length_c   1.000
_cell.angle_alpha   90.00
_cell.angle_beta   90.00
_cell.angle_gamma   90.00
#
_symmetry.space_group_name_H-M   'P 1'
#
loop_
_entity.id
_entity.type
_entity.pdbx_description
1 polymer ?
#
loop_
_entity_poly.entity_id
_entity_poly.type
_entity_poly.pdbx_seq_one_letter_code
_entity_poly.pdbx_strand_id
1 'polypeptide(L)'
;MFKFQPTAIVWDLDGTLVDSAPDLTAALNTVLDMRGFFTLPVTQVRTMIGKGVPKLVERGFNAVGMRPDPAQLDELVTIFVREY
;
A
#
# COMPACT_ATOMS: atom_id res chain seq x y z
N MET A 1 -14.90 2.57 -11.43
CA MET A 1 -14.84 2.84 -10.94
C MET A 1 -14.81 3.31 -10.44
N PHE A 2 -14.76 3.07 -10.32
CA PHE A 2 -14.61 3.39 -9.62
C PHE A 2 -14.16 3.87 -9.20
N LYS A 3 -13.87 3.92 -9.31
CA LYS A 3 -13.43 4.23 -8.82
C LYS A 3 -13.29 5.02 -8.17
N PHE A 4 -13.39 5.32 -8.15
CA PHE A 4 -13.24 5.92 -7.41
C PHE A 4 -13.50 6.67 -6.84
N GLN A 5 -13.73 6.85 -6.71
CA GLN A 5 -13.95 7.37 -6.05
C GLN A 5 -13.76 7.66 -5.26
N PRO A 6 -13.78 7.76 -5.13
CA PRO A 6 -13.77 7.83 -4.12
C PRO A 6 -13.93 8.09 -3.36
N THR A 7 -14.10 8.21 -3.18
CA THR A 7 -14.40 8.27 -2.38
C THR A 7 -14.61 8.12 -1.74
N ALA A 8 -14.86 7.96 -1.61
CA ALA A 8 -15.18 7.55 -1.02
C ALA A 8 -15.33 7.16 -0.55
N ILE A 9 -15.44 6.87 -0.52
CA ILE A 9 -15.71 6.23 -0.15
C ILE A 9 -15.88 5.81 0.40
N VAL A 10 -16.27 5.56 0.51
CA VAL A 10 -16.57 4.92 1.09
C VAL A 10 -16.27 4.11 1.45
N TRP A 11 -16.01 3.90 1.64
CA TRP A 11 -15.56 2.98 1.93
C TRP A 11 -15.80 2.29 2.92
N ASP A 12 -16.16 2.25 3.44
CA ASP A 12 -16.48 1.60 4.20
C ASP A 12 -17.12 1.36 4.61
N LEU A 13 -17.36 1.47 4.47
CA LEU A 13 -18.13 1.25 4.83
C LEU A 13 -18.56 0.22 5.26
N ASP A 14 -18.64 -0.26 5.31
CA ASP A 14 -19.28 -1.23 5.78
C ASP A 14 -18.50 -2.34 5.79
N GLY A 15 -18.13 -2.83 6.53
CA GLY A 15 -17.39 -3.95 6.70
C GLY A 15 -17.22 -4.83 5.54
N THR A 16 -17.95 -4.54 4.55
CA THR A 16 -17.80 -5.33 3.36
C THR A 16 -16.49 -5.12 2.70
N LEU A 17 -15.81 -4.09 3.11
CA LEU A 17 -14.52 -3.86 2.55
C LEU A 17 -13.50 -4.71 3.15
N VAL A 18 -13.98 -5.67 3.81
CA VAL A 18 -13.27 -6.46 4.60
C VAL A 18 -11.94 -6.77 4.27
N ASP A 19 -11.65 -7.21 3.19
CA ASP A 19 -10.33 -7.75 2.98
C ASP A 19 -9.71 -7.21 1.73
N SER A 20 -9.23 -5.99 1.82
CA SER A 20 -8.45 -5.42 0.74
C SER A 20 -6.96 -5.73 0.91
N ALA A 21 -6.58 -6.44 1.95
CA ALA A 21 -5.18 -6.73 2.21
C ALA A 21 -4.49 -7.46 1.06
N PRO A 22 -5.10 -8.44 0.40
CA PRO A 22 -4.42 -9.07 -0.73
C PRO A 22 -4.14 -8.09 -1.86
N ASP A 23 -5.07 -7.20 -2.16
CA ASP A 23 -4.88 -6.22 -3.23
C ASP A 23 -3.82 -5.19 -2.84
N LEU A 24 -3.84 -4.73 -1.60
CA LEU A 24 -2.84 -3.80 -1.11
C LEU A 24 -1.46 -4.45 -1.10
N THR A 25 -1.40 -5.72 -0.74
CA THR A 25 -0.14 -6.46 -0.75
C THR A 25 0.40 -6.57 -2.16
N ALA A 26 -0.46 -6.86 -3.12
CA ALA A 26 -0.03 -6.99 -4.51
C ALA A 26 0.56 -5.68 -5.03
N ALA A 27 -0.12 -4.56 -4.75
CA ALA A 27 0.37 -3.26 -5.18
C ALA A 27 1.69 -2.92 -4.51
N LEU A 28 1.79 -3.16 -3.20
CA LEU A 28 3.01 -2.88 -2.46
C LEU A 28 4.16 -3.72 -2.98
N ASN A 29 3.91 -5.01 -3.23
CA ASN A 29 4.96 -5.90 -3.72
C ASN A 29 5.40 -5.53 -5.13
N THR A 30 4.49 -5.01 -5.95
CA THR A 30 4.88 -4.52 -7.26
C THR A 30 5.87 -3.38 -7.13
N VAL A 31 5.60 -2.44 -6.22
CA VAL A 31 6.51 -1.30 -6.01
C VAL A 31 7.83 -1.78 -5.44
N LEU A 32 7.79 -2.69 -4.47
CA LEU A 32 9.02 -3.25 -3.89
C LEU A 32 9.87 -3.93 -4.97
N ASP A 33 9.23 -4.73 -5.80
CA ASP A 33 9.93 -5.45 -6.86
C ASP A 33 10.54 -4.49 -7.87
N MET A 34 9.82 -3.43 -8.23
CA MET A 34 10.32 -2.42 -9.15
C MET A 34 11.58 -1.74 -8.63
N ARG A 35 11.76 -1.71 -7.33
CA ARG A 35 12.92 -1.10 -6.70
C ARG A 35 13.98 -2.12 -6.29
N GLY A 36 13.79 -3.38 -6.67
CA GLY A 36 14.80 -4.42 -6.41
C GLY A 36 14.76 -5.01 -5.01
N PHE A 37 13.66 -4.83 -4.29
CA PHE A 37 13.53 -5.37 -2.94
C PHE A 37 12.73 -6.67 -2.94
N PHE A 38 12.82 -7.40 -1.83
CA PHE A 38 12.03 -8.61 -1.65
C PHE A 38 10.56 -8.24 -1.44
N THR A 39 9.69 -9.17 -1.82
CA THR A 39 8.25 -8.98 -1.58
C THR A 39 7.91 -9.42 -0.16
N LEU A 40 6.74 -8.99 0.30
CA LEU A 40 6.26 -9.27 1.66
C LEU A 40 5.00 -10.11 1.60
N PRO A 41 4.80 -11.02 2.57
CA PRO A 41 3.58 -11.81 2.61
C PRO A 41 2.40 -10.98 3.11
N VAL A 42 1.20 -11.37 2.70
CA VAL A 42 -0.01 -10.65 3.06
C VAL A 42 -0.19 -10.58 4.58
N THR A 43 0.23 -11.63 5.29
CA THR A 43 0.11 -11.66 6.76
C THR A 43 0.90 -10.54 7.41
N GLN A 44 2.07 -10.22 6.85
CA GLN A 44 2.87 -9.13 7.37
C GLN A 44 2.28 -7.78 6.97
N VAL A 45 1.82 -7.67 5.73
CA VAL A 45 1.25 -6.41 5.24
C VAL A 45 -0.02 -6.04 6.01
N ARG A 46 -0.81 -7.03 6.42
CA ARG A 46 -2.01 -6.77 7.22
C ARG A 46 -1.71 -5.95 8.47
N THR A 47 -0.54 -6.15 9.08
CA THR A 47 -0.18 -5.41 10.29
C THR A 47 0.17 -3.96 10.01
N MET A 48 0.33 -3.61 8.75
CA MET A 48 0.74 -2.27 8.35
C MET A 48 -0.44 -1.41 7.89
N ILE A 49 -1.59 -2.04 7.65
CA ILE A 49 -2.76 -1.36 7.15
C ILE A 49 -3.48 -0.64 8.29
N GLY A 50 -4.17 0.43 7.96
CA GLY A 50 -4.98 1.14 8.93
C GLY A 50 -4.54 2.56 9.22
N LYS A 51 -3.40 2.96 8.69
CA LYS A 51 -2.88 4.32 8.89
C LYS A 51 -2.76 5.10 7.60
N GLY A 52 -3.39 4.59 6.53
CA GLY A 52 -3.36 5.27 5.23
C GLY A 52 -2.24 4.76 4.34
N VAL A 53 -2.34 5.10 3.06
CA VAL A 53 -1.41 4.61 2.06
C VAL A 53 0.03 5.06 2.31
N PRO A 54 0.29 6.34 2.66
CA PRO A 54 1.69 6.72 2.88
C PRO A 54 2.35 5.91 3.99
N LYS A 55 1.62 5.63 5.07
CA LYS A 55 2.18 4.82 6.15
C LYS A 55 2.38 3.38 5.71
N LEU A 56 1.46 2.84 4.93
CA LEU A 56 1.61 1.47 4.43
C LEU A 56 2.88 1.35 3.58
N VAL A 57 3.08 2.26 2.67
CA VAL A 57 4.26 2.23 1.80
C VAL A 57 5.53 2.40 2.63
N GLU A 58 5.52 3.34 3.57
CA GLU A 58 6.67 3.58 4.43
C GLU A 58 7.03 2.32 5.22
N ARG A 59 6.02 1.70 5.84
CA ARG A 59 6.24 0.51 6.65
C ARG A 59 6.72 -0.66 5.81
N GLY A 60 6.17 -0.78 4.59
CA GLY A 60 6.60 -1.84 3.69
C GLY A 60 8.08 -1.72 3.34
N PHE A 61 8.53 -0.51 3.01
CA PHE A 61 9.93 -0.31 2.68
C PHE A 61 10.83 -0.44 3.90
N ASN A 62 10.36 0.01 5.07
CA ASN A 62 11.13 -0.18 6.30
C ASN A 62 11.35 -1.67 6.58
N ALA A 63 10.37 -2.51 6.27
CA ALA A 63 10.45 -3.94 6.51
C ALA A 63 11.54 -4.60 5.67
N VAL A 64 11.89 -4.02 4.54
CA VAL A 64 12.96 -4.55 3.70
C VAL A 64 14.27 -3.74 3.85
N GLY A 65 14.33 -2.90 4.87
CA GLY A 65 15.58 -2.22 5.22
C GLY A 65 15.78 -0.86 4.56
N MET A 66 14.75 -0.30 3.95
CA MET A 66 14.87 0.96 3.26
C MET A 66 14.02 2.03 3.95
N ARG A 67 14.60 3.19 4.20
CA ARG A 67 13.87 4.30 4.83
C ARG A 67 13.79 5.45 3.84
N PRO A 68 12.68 5.55 3.10
CA PRO A 68 12.56 6.60 2.11
C PRO A 68 12.46 7.97 2.78
N ASP A 69 13.13 8.96 2.19
CA ASP A 69 12.93 10.32 2.65
C ASP A 69 11.58 10.83 2.12
N PRO A 70 11.13 12.03 2.56
CA PRO A 70 9.79 12.49 2.17
C PRO A 70 9.58 12.56 0.65
N ALA A 71 10.59 12.96 -0.10
CA ALA A 71 10.44 13.04 -1.55
C ALA A 71 10.34 11.66 -2.17
N GLN A 72 11.16 10.73 -1.70
CA GLN A 72 11.11 9.35 -2.16
C GLN A 72 9.78 8.70 -1.80
N LEU A 73 9.30 8.95 -0.59
CA LEU A 73 8.03 8.38 -0.15
C LEU A 73 6.89 8.87 -1.03
N ASP A 74 6.88 10.16 -1.37
CA ASP A 74 5.88 10.72 -2.24
C ASP A 74 5.87 10.01 -3.59
N GLU A 75 7.04 9.78 -4.16
CA GLU A 75 7.16 9.09 -5.42
C GLU A 75 6.66 7.65 -5.31
N LEU A 76 7.05 6.96 -4.26
CA LEU A 76 6.65 5.57 -4.05
C LEU A 76 5.14 5.46 -3.84
N VAL A 77 4.55 6.41 -3.12
CA VAL A 77 3.10 6.42 -2.92
C VAL A 77 2.39 6.64 -4.26
N THR A 78 2.90 7.52 -5.10
CA THR A 78 2.32 7.76 -6.41
C THR A 78 2.34 6.49 -7.25
N ILE A 79 3.45 5.77 -7.24
CA ILE A 79 3.56 4.51 -7.97
C ILE A 79 2.61 3.48 -7.38
N PHE A 80 2.55 3.39 -6.05
CA PHE A 80 1.66 2.45 -5.37
C PHE A 80 0.20 2.67 -5.80
N VAL A 81 -0.24 3.92 -5.78
CA VAL A 81 -1.62 4.24 -6.14
C VAL A 81 -1.89 3.87 -7.59
N ARG A 82 -0.91 4.08 -8.46
CA ARG A 82 -1.04 3.73 -9.86
C ARG A 82 -1.18 2.22 -10.05
N GLU A 83 -0.45 1.44 -9.26
CA GLU A 83 -0.49 -0.03 -9.37
C GLU A 83 -1.66 -0.65 -8.64
N TYR A 84 -2.27 0.08 -7.73
CA TYR A 84 -3.40 -0.44 -6.97
C TYR A 84 -4.66 -0.35 -7.80
#